data_b2f8b63707895bd6e197bf3432366084
#
_entry.id   b2f8b63707895bd6e197bf3432366084
#
_cell.length_a   1.000
_cell.length_b   1.000
_cell.length_c   1.000
_cell.angle_alpha   90.00
_cell.angle_beta   90.00
_cell.angle_gamma   90.00
#
_symmetry.space_group_name_H-M   'P 1'
#
loop_
_entity.id
_entity.type
_entity.pdbx_description
1 polymer ?
#
loop_
_entity_poly.entity_id
_entity_poly.type
_entity_poly.pdbx_seq_one_letter_code
_entity_poly.pdbx_strand_id
1 'polypeptide(L)'
;MSQWKYLVLFFIFIFGFILKTLSDAGEFKTLDPHFSGDCLPIPGVVGAEDITFLKNGTALISSDDRRGSYLGKDIHGTIYSYKPGENGEGLIDLFPNIKNDFHPHGISVYEDQNGGTFLAVVNHPSSGLFNSSGGHSIEIFHYDSDSLTHLRSVKDPLLVSPNDIVLINKDQFFVTNDHGSSSKLGQTLEKYLQLKNSNVLFYDGLNFDVAAIGLGFANGINISSDGSILYVAETIGKQLSIFEVDKTTNNLELMRSIDFNSGIDNIEIDHEGNLWIGSHPKVYTFSRHMKDSTVLSPSQVYRFSMDNSSYNIEEVYLNLGEELSGSTVAAVYGRTILIGSVFEAHFLDCKY
;
A
#
# COMPACT_ATOMS: atom_id res chain seq x y z
N MET A 1 42.44 -22.22 -19.14
CA MET A 1 41.07 -22.77 -18.93
C MET A 1 40.30 -22.51 -20.22
N SER A 2 39.52 -23.50 -20.73
CA SER A 2 38.80 -23.30 -22.00
C SER A 2 37.62 -22.31 -21.79
N GLN A 3 37.30 -21.49 -22.79
CA GLN A 3 36.18 -20.53 -22.79
C GLN A 3 34.85 -21.17 -22.36
N TRP A 4 34.69 -22.48 -22.68
CA TRP A 4 33.56 -23.30 -22.25
C TRP A 4 33.35 -23.33 -20.72
N LYS A 5 34.41 -23.37 -19.93
CA LYS A 5 34.31 -23.39 -18.45
C LYS A 5 33.74 -22.07 -17.91
N TYR A 6 34.11 -20.96 -18.51
CA TYR A 6 33.54 -19.62 -18.11
C TYR A 6 32.07 -19.51 -18.49
N LEU A 7 31.68 -20.03 -19.66
CA LEU A 7 30.28 -20.10 -20.07
C LEU A 7 29.46 -20.96 -19.11
N VAL A 8 29.92 -22.14 -18.75
CA VAL A 8 29.23 -23.02 -17.79
C VAL A 8 29.09 -22.33 -16.42
N LEU A 9 30.15 -21.70 -15.90
CA LEU A 9 30.11 -20.98 -14.64
C LEU A 9 29.15 -19.80 -14.70
N PHE A 10 29.08 -19.07 -15.81
CA PHE A 10 28.16 -17.98 -16.03
C PHE A 10 26.67 -18.44 -15.98
N PHE A 11 26.38 -19.57 -16.66
CA PHE A 11 25.01 -20.13 -16.62
C PHE A 11 24.64 -20.67 -15.24
N ILE A 12 25.57 -21.28 -14.50
CA ILE A 12 25.36 -21.73 -13.13
C ILE A 12 25.05 -20.51 -12.23
N PHE A 13 25.81 -19.43 -12.40
CA PHE A 13 25.57 -18.20 -11.63
C PHE A 13 24.19 -17.59 -11.91
N ILE A 14 23.82 -17.45 -13.21
CA ILE A 14 22.49 -16.93 -13.59
C ILE A 14 21.39 -17.83 -13.03
N PHE A 15 21.51 -19.15 -13.17
CA PHE A 15 20.52 -20.08 -12.65
C PHE A 15 20.39 -19.98 -11.14
N GLY A 16 21.51 -19.92 -10.42
CA GLY A 16 21.51 -19.71 -8.96
C GLY A 16 20.88 -18.38 -8.54
N PHE A 17 21.16 -17.30 -9.30
CA PHE A 17 20.54 -16.00 -9.06
C PHE A 17 19.02 -16.03 -9.26
N ILE A 18 18.54 -16.68 -10.35
CA ILE A 18 17.10 -16.84 -10.60
C ILE A 18 16.44 -17.64 -9.48
N LEU A 19 17.02 -18.77 -9.08
CA LEU A 19 16.47 -19.57 -7.98
C LEU A 19 16.42 -18.79 -6.66
N LYS A 20 17.48 -18.04 -6.36
CA LYS A 20 17.50 -17.17 -5.18
C LYS A 20 16.38 -16.12 -5.25
N THR A 21 16.24 -15.42 -6.36
CA THR A 21 15.20 -14.37 -6.54
C THR A 21 13.79 -14.96 -6.38
N LEU A 22 13.52 -16.13 -6.97
CA LEU A 22 12.23 -16.81 -6.81
C LEU A 22 12.00 -17.29 -5.37
N SER A 23 13.04 -17.76 -4.69
CA SER A 23 12.96 -18.13 -3.28
C SER A 23 12.68 -16.93 -2.39
N ASP A 24 13.38 -15.82 -2.63
CA ASP A 24 13.16 -14.57 -1.90
C ASP A 24 11.76 -13.99 -2.19
N ALA A 25 11.24 -14.16 -3.39
CA ALA A 25 9.87 -13.79 -3.76
C ALA A 25 8.79 -14.70 -3.15
N GLY A 26 9.17 -15.75 -2.41
CA GLY A 26 8.23 -16.66 -1.73
C GLY A 26 7.59 -17.71 -2.64
N GLU A 27 8.07 -17.89 -3.91
CA GLU A 27 7.40 -18.74 -4.90
C GLU A 27 7.35 -20.23 -4.51
N PHE A 28 8.30 -20.68 -3.69
CA PHE A 28 8.38 -22.07 -3.22
C PHE A 28 7.65 -22.34 -1.90
N LYS A 29 6.98 -21.32 -1.34
CA LYS A 29 6.19 -21.50 -0.09
C LYS A 29 4.99 -22.41 -0.34
N THR A 30 4.78 -23.32 0.61
CA THR A 30 3.49 -24.01 0.76
C THR A 30 2.59 -23.13 1.62
N LEU A 31 1.41 -22.81 1.12
CA LEU A 31 0.43 -21.96 1.78
C LEU A 31 -0.75 -22.81 2.22
N ASP A 32 -1.25 -22.59 3.44
CA ASP A 32 -2.38 -23.29 4.03
C ASP A 32 -3.53 -22.28 4.28
N PRO A 33 -4.54 -22.21 3.39
CA PRO A 33 -5.61 -21.22 3.48
C PRO A 33 -6.38 -21.32 4.78
N HIS A 34 -6.64 -20.19 5.41
CA HIS A 34 -7.44 -20.12 6.64
C HIS A 34 -8.01 -18.72 6.88
N PHE A 35 -9.13 -18.69 7.56
CA PHE A 35 -9.76 -17.52 8.18
C PHE A 35 -10.82 -17.99 9.18
N SER A 36 -10.90 -17.34 10.34
CA SER A 36 -11.87 -17.71 11.39
C SER A 36 -13.18 -16.92 11.30
N GLY A 37 -13.57 -16.47 10.10
CA GLY A 37 -14.76 -15.67 9.87
C GLY A 37 -15.37 -15.93 8.51
N ASP A 38 -16.33 -15.09 8.13
CA ASP A 38 -17.02 -15.13 6.84
C ASP A 38 -16.78 -13.84 6.09
N CYS A 39 -16.51 -13.92 4.78
CA CYS A 39 -16.30 -12.78 3.90
C CYS A 39 -17.40 -12.66 2.86
N LEU A 40 -17.88 -11.44 2.64
CA LEU A 40 -18.79 -11.07 1.57
C LEU A 40 -18.05 -10.25 0.52
N PRO A 41 -17.96 -10.66 -0.74
CA PRO A 41 -17.43 -9.84 -1.81
C PRO A 41 -18.37 -8.67 -2.12
N ILE A 42 -17.83 -7.45 -2.09
CA ILE A 42 -18.55 -6.21 -2.42
C ILE A 42 -18.13 -5.77 -3.82
N PRO A 43 -18.95 -5.98 -4.85
CA PRO A 43 -18.60 -5.64 -6.22
C PRO A 43 -18.75 -4.15 -6.50
N GLY A 44 -18.15 -3.71 -7.62
CA GLY A 44 -18.31 -2.34 -8.13
C GLY A 44 -17.18 -1.40 -7.81
N VAL A 45 -16.21 -1.84 -6.99
CA VAL A 45 -14.96 -1.10 -6.72
C VAL A 45 -13.83 -1.83 -7.41
N VAL A 46 -13.30 -1.24 -8.48
CA VAL A 46 -12.18 -1.83 -9.23
C VAL A 46 -10.87 -1.31 -8.66
N GLY A 47 -10.00 -2.23 -8.23
CA GLY A 47 -8.71 -1.86 -7.66
C GLY A 47 -8.87 -1.05 -6.36
N ALA A 48 -9.59 -1.64 -5.37
CA ALA A 48 -9.66 -1.14 -4.01
C ALA A 48 -8.28 -1.32 -3.35
N GLU A 49 -7.37 -0.42 -3.68
CA GLU A 49 -5.96 -0.57 -3.35
C GLU A 49 -5.69 -0.21 -1.91
N ASP A 50 -6.30 0.86 -1.42
CA ASP A 50 -6.17 1.30 -0.03
C ASP A 50 -7.54 1.65 0.57
N ILE A 51 -7.71 1.32 1.86
CA ILE A 51 -8.96 1.45 2.61
C ILE A 51 -8.64 1.95 4.00
N THR A 52 -9.25 3.06 4.41
CA THR A 52 -9.09 3.58 5.76
C THR A 52 -10.45 3.89 6.41
N PHE A 53 -10.59 3.71 7.71
CA PHE A 53 -11.83 4.00 8.44
C PHE A 53 -11.81 5.37 9.09
N LEU A 54 -12.92 6.08 8.97
CA LEU A 54 -13.27 7.22 9.83
C LEU A 54 -13.70 6.72 11.22
N LYS A 55 -13.59 7.57 12.24
CA LYS A 55 -14.03 7.25 13.61
C LYS A 55 -15.51 6.87 13.73
N ASN A 56 -16.33 7.28 12.77
CA ASN A 56 -17.76 6.93 12.72
C ASN A 56 -18.07 5.58 12.08
N GLY A 57 -17.03 4.84 11.64
CA GLY A 57 -17.14 3.53 10.99
C GLY A 57 -17.43 3.58 9.49
N THR A 58 -17.39 4.75 8.86
CA THR A 58 -17.39 4.85 7.40
C THR A 58 -15.98 4.56 6.87
N ALA A 59 -15.84 3.68 5.91
CA ALA A 59 -14.59 3.45 5.19
C ALA A 59 -14.48 4.40 3.99
N LEU A 60 -13.29 4.93 3.74
CA LEU A 60 -12.92 5.55 2.46
C LEU A 60 -12.02 4.58 1.71
N ILE A 61 -12.23 4.45 0.40
CA ILE A 61 -11.59 3.44 -0.45
C ILE A 61 -11.06 4.12 -1.69
N SER A 62 -9.74 4.01 -1.93
CA SER A 62 -9.15 4.41 -3.20
C SER A 62 -9.43 3.35 -4.26
N SER A 63 -9.83 3.76 -5.47
CA SER A 63 -10.19 2.85 -6.56
C SER A 63 -9.66 3.36 -7.89
N ASP A 64 -8.93 2.49 -8.59
CA ASP A 64 -8.40 2.76 -9.94
C ASP A 64 -8.26 1.47 -10.75
N ASP A 65 -8.85 1.39 -11.96
CA ASP A 65 -8.65 0.27 -12.89
C ASP A 65 -7.26 0.33 -13.53
N ARG A 66 -6.23 0.07 -12.74
CA ARG A 66 -4.83 0.09 -13.18
C ARG A 66 -4.56 -0.89 -14.30
N ARG A 67 -5.24 -2.05 -14.33
CA ARG A 67 -5.11 -3.03 -15.42
C ARG A 67 -5.71 -2.48 -16.72
N GLY A 68 -6.83 -1.78 -16.65
CA GLY A 68 -7.42 -1.09 -17.80
C GLY A 68 -6.51 0.02 -18.33
N SER A 69 -5.95 0.84 -17.44
CA SER A 69 -4.97 1.87 -17.79
C SER A 69 -3.70 1.28 -18.44
N TYR A 70 -3.21 0.15 -17.91
CA TYR A 70 -2.09 -0.60 -18.53
C TYR A 70 -2.40 -1.06 -19.97
N LEU A 71 -3.66 -1.40 -20.26
CA LEU A 71 -4.13 -1.77 -21.60
C LEU A 71 -4.44 -0.56 -22.49
N GLY A 72 -4.16 0.65 -22.03
CA GLY A 72 -4.33 1.91 -22.77
C GLY A 72 -5.77 2.40 -22.83
N LYS A 73 -6.62 1.97 -21.91
CA LYS A 73 -7.96 2.55 -21.77
C LYS A 73 -7.86 3.92 -21.09
N ASP A 74 -8.69 4.85 -21.52
CA ASP A 74 -8.88 6.15 -20.85
C ASP A 74 -9.83 5.94 -19.66
N ILE A 75 -9.22 5.80 -18.48
CA ILE A 75 -9.93 5.48 -17.23
C ILE A 75 -9.48 6.49 -16.18
N HIS A 76 -10.43 6.90 -15.35
CA HIS A 76 -10.16 7.70 -14.15
C HIS A 76 -10.55 6.88 -12.93
N GLY A 77 -9.74 6.98 -11.89
CA GLY A 77 -10.06 6.43 -10.58
C GLY A 77 -11.02 7.31 -9.80
N THR A 78 -11.43 6.83 -8.64
CA THR A 78 -12.32 7.55 -7.73
C THR A 78 -12.03 7.20 -6.28
N ILE A 79 -12.69 7.88 -5.36
CA ILE A 79 -12.77 7.53 -3.94
C ILE A 79 -14.22 7.12 -3.66
N TYR A 80 -14.38 5.97 -3.02
CA TYR A 80 -15.68 5.54 -2.50
C TYR A 80 -15.77 5.77 -1.00
N SER A 81 -16.98 6.06 -0.49
CA SER A 81 -17.32 5.81 0.91
C SER A 81 -18.13 4.51 1.02
N TYR A 82 -17.95 3.77 2.12
CA TYR A 82 -18.64 2.52 2.38
C TYR A 82 -18.96 2.37 3.86
N LYS A 83 -20.20 1.91 4.16
CA LYS A 83 -20.65 1.57 5.52
C LYS A 83 -20.82 0.05 5.62
N PRO A 84 -19.95 -0.66 6.39
CA PRO A 84 -20.08 -2.10 6.56
C PRO A 84 -21.41 -2.50 7.21
N GLY A 85 -21.92 -3.69 6.82
CA GLY A 85 -23.14 -4.27 7.40
C GLY A 85 -24.44 -3.98 6.67
N GLU A 86 -24.43 -3.17 5.63
CA GLU A 86 -25.61 -2.84 4.80
C GLU A 86 -25.67 -3.68 3.51
N ASN A 87 -25.09 -4.89 3.50
CA ASN A 87 -25.06 -5.82 2.35
C ASN A 87 -24.58 -5.20 1.02
N GLY A 88 -23.65 -4.23 1.12
CA GLY A 88 -23.11 -3.49 -0.03
C GLY A 88 -23.95 -2.28 -0.47
N GLU A 89 -25.10 -2.02 0.15
CA GLU A 89 -25.95 -0.87 -0.21
C GLU A 89 -25.35 0.48 0.21
N GLY A 90 -24.39 0.49 1.13
CA GLY A 90 -23.71 1.71 1.64
C GLY A 90 -22.53 2.19 0.80
N LEU A 91 -22.34 1.70 -0.44
CA LEU A 91 -21.24 2.13 -1.31
C LEU A 91 -21.62 3.37 -2.11
N ILE A 92 -20.87 4.46 -1.94
CA ILE A 92 -21.11 5.75 -2.61
C ILE A 92 -19.85 6.18 -3.34
N ASP A 93 -19.93 6.45 -4.64
CA ASP A 93 -18.87 7.09 -5.41
C ASP A 93 -18.84 8.60 -5.10
N LEU A 94 -17.73 9.08 -4.56
CA LEU A 94 -17.57 10.47 -4.14
C LEU A 94 -17.16 11.40 -5.30
N PHE A 95 -16.77 10.84 -6.46
CA PHE A 95 -16.36 11.58 -7.66
C PHE A 95 -17.02 11.10 -8.94
N PRO A 96 -18.34 10.96 -9.02
CA PRO A 96 -19.01 10.33 -10.16
C PRO A 96 -18.80 11.08 -11.49
N ASN A 97 -18.29 12.31 -11.49
CA ASN A 97 -18.08 13.15 -12.67
C ASN A 97 -16.70 13.79 -12.72
N ILE A 98 -15.67 13.13 -12.15
CA ILE A 98 -14.31 13.68 -12.19
C ILE A 98 -13.84 13.76 -13.66
N LYS A 99 -13.39 14.96 -14.07
CA LYS A 99 -12.86 15.22 -15.41
C LYS A 99 -11.34 15.36 -15.43
N ASN A 100 -10.72 15.28 -14.25
CA ASN A 100 -9.28 15.42 -14.11
C ASN A 100 -8.61 14.05 -14.23
N ASP A 101 -7.35 14.05 -14.58
CA ASP A 101 -6.47 12.90 -14.62
C ASP A 101 -6.19 12.42 -13.17
N PHE A 102 -7.15 11.67 -12.61
CA PHE A 102 -7.13 11.24 -11.21
C PHE A 102 -7.02 9.72 -11.12
N HIS A 103 -5.88 9.27 -10.62
CA HIS A 103 -5.52 7.87 -10.42
C HIS A 103 -5.06 7.68 -8.97
N PRO A 104 -6.00 7.52 -8.02
CA PRO A 104 -5.69 7.44 -6.60
C PRO A 104 -4.93 6.15 -6.26
N HIS A 105 -4.01 6.27 -5.30
CA HIS A 105 -3.23 5.19 -4.71
C HIS A 105 -3.43 5.20 -3.19
N GLY A 106 -2.35 5.26 -2.40
CA GLY A 106 -2.45 5.35 -0.95
C GLY A 106 -3.24 6.56 -0.48
N ILE A 107 -3.99 6.40 0.60
CA ILE A 107 -4.85 7.43 1.18
C ILE A 107 -4.65 7.54 2.69
N SER A 108 -4.85 8.71 3.23
CA SER A 108 -4.83 8.94 4.69
C SER A 108 -5.89 9.91 5.12
N VAL A 109 -6.48 9.66 6.27
CA VAL A 109 -7.48 10.52 6.88
C VAL A 109 -6.95 11.15 8.16
N TYR A 110 -7.21 12.44 8.32
CA TYR A 110 -7.00 13.18 9.56
C TYR A 110 -8.30 13.85 10.00
N GLU A 111 -8.76 13.51 11.20
CA GLU A 111 -9.94 14.13 11.82
C GLU A 111 -9.48 15.10 12.92
N ASP A 112 -9.71 16.38 12.74
CA ASP A 112 -9.27 17.41 13.67
C ASP A 112 -10.19 17.52 14.91
N GLN A 113 -9.74 18.28 15.91
CA GLN A 113 -10.48 18.47 17.17
C GLN A 113 -11.77 19.28 17.00
N ASN A 114 -11.95 19.97 15.88
CA ASN A 114 -13.13 20.80 15.58
C ASN A 114 -14.16 20.02 14.73
N GLY A 115 -13.90 18.74 14.43
CA GLY A 115 -14.77 17.88 13.63
C GLY A 115 -14.52 17.98 12.12
N GLY A 116 -13.47 18.68 11.68
CA GLY A 116 -13.06 18.68 10.27
C GLY A 116 -12.39 17.37 9.91
N THR A 117 -12.78 16.78 8.77
CA THR A 117 -12.17 15.55 8.23
C THR A 117 -11.43 15.88 6.95
N PHE A 118 -10.16 15.54 6.91
CA PHE A 118 -9.26 15.77 5.77
C PHE A 118 -8.80 14.44 5.20
N LEU A 119 -8.82 14.33 3.87
CA LEU A 119 -8.33 13.19 3.13
C LEU A 119 -7.13 13.61 2.29
N ALA A 120 -6.00 12.93 2.43
CA ALA A 120 -4.88 13.01 1.51
C ALA A 120 -4.89 11.80 0.58
N VAL A 121 -4.56 12.01 -0.69
CA VAL A 121 -4.54 10.98 -1.72
C VAL A 121 -3.28 11.11 -2.55
N VAL A 122 -2.52 10.03 -2.67
CA VAL A 122 -1.45 9.93 -3.67
C VAL A 122 -2.10 9.79 -5.05
N ASN A 123 -1.76 10.70 -5.97
CA ASN A 123 -2.30 10.70 -7.32
C ASN A 123 -1.21 10.51 -8.37
N HIS A 124 -1.46 9.64 -9.35
CA HIS A 124 -0.57 9.32 -10.46
C HIS A 124 -1.15 9.80 -11.81
N PRO A 125 -1.16 11.11 -12.11
CA PRO A 125 -1.74 11.62 -13.35
C PRO A 125 -1.12 11.00 -14.60
N SER A 126 -1.92 10.82 -15.65
CA SER A 126 -1.54 10.47 -17.02
C SER A 126 -1.11 9.03 -17.28
N SER A 127 -1.15 8.11 -16.32
CA SER A 127 -0.79 6.72 -16.61
C SER A 127 -0.88 5.74 -15.47
N GLY A 128 -1.31 6.17 -14.32
CA GLY A 128 -1.28 5.29 -13.16
C GLY A 128 0.15 4.76 -12.86
N LEU A 129 0.22 3.61 -12.24
CA LEU A 129 1.44 2.91 -11.78
C LEU A 129 2.54 2.65 -12.83
N PHE A 130 2.29 2.89 -14.13
CA PHE A 130 3.20 2.43 -15.19
C PHE A 130 3.96 3.55 -15.89
N ASN A 131 3.73 4.80 -15.51
CA ASN A 131 4.43 5.95 -16.10
C ASN A 131 5.38 6.62 -15.10
N SER A 132 6.64 6.30 -15.19
CA SER A 132 7.71 6.91 -14.42
C SER A 132 8.11 8.32 -14.92
N SER A 133 7.29 8.99 -15.75
CA SER A 133 7.67 10.26 -16.36
C SER A 133 7.46 11.49 -15.47
N GLY A 134 7.10 11.30 -14.21
CA GLY A 134 6.89 12.40 -13.25
C GLY A 134 5.49 13.02 -13.33
N GLY A 135 5.20 13.94 -12.44
CA GLY A 135 3.90 14.63 -12.39
C GLY A 135 2.99 14.09 -11.30
N HIS A 136 3.48 13.20 -10.44
CA HIS A 136 2.77 12.77 -9.25
C HIS A 136 2.39 13.95 -8.36
N SER A 137 1.26 13.82 -7.68
CA SER A 137 0.79 14.83 -6.75
C SER A 137 0.16 14.20 -5.52
N ILE A 138 0.15 14.96 -4.44
CA ILE A 138 -0.67 14.66 -3.27
C ILE A 138 -1.87 15.59 -3.33
N GLU A 139 -3.06 15.01 -3.43
CA GLU A 139 -4.32 15.75 -3.47
C GLU A 139 -4.93 15.79 -2.07
N ILE A 140 -5.24 16.99 -1.58
CA ILE A 140 -5.84 17.18 -0.25
C ILE A 140 -7.29 17.62 -0.41
N PHE A 141 -8.17 16.90 0.26
CA PHE A 141 -9.62 17.14 0.26
C PHE A 141 -10.13 17.39 1.66
N HIS A 142 -11.24 18.09 1.75
CA HIS A 142 -12.12 18.12 2.92
C HIS A 142 -13.28 17.17 2.65
N TYR A 143 -13.52 16.24 3.56
CA TYR A 143 -14.65 15.30 3.52
C TYR A 143 -15.76 15.79 4.45
N ASP A 144 -16.97 15.86 3.93
CA ASP A 144 -18.17 16.17 4.70
C ASP A 144 -19.38 15.47 4.09
N SER A 145 -20.07 14.64 4.89
CA SER A 145 -21.37 14.04 4.55
C SER A 145 -21.40 13.38 3.17
N ASP A 146 -20.45 12.46 2.91
CA ASP A 146 -20.28 11.75 1.63
C ASP A 146 -20.01 12.69 0.43
N SER A 147 -19.29 13.78 0.68
CA SER A 147 -18.82 14.72 -0.32
C SER A 147 -17.36 15.07 -0.09
N LEU A 148 -16.60 15.18 -1.17
CA LEU A 148 -15.20 15.62 -1.16
C LEU A 148 -15.06 16.99 -1.83
N THR A 149 -14.51 17.94 -1.10
CA THR A 149 -14.12 19.25 -1.64
C THR A 149 -12.62 19.32 -1.78
N HIS A 150 -12.11 19.46 -3.00
CA HIS A 150 -10.67 19.59 -3.25
C HIS A 150 -10.17 20.91 -2.66
N LEU A 151 -9.10 20.85 -1.87
CA LEU A 151 -8.48 22.00 -1.22
C LEU A 151 -7.22 22.45 -1.94
N ARG A 152 -6.30 21.49 -2.24
CA ARG A 152 -5.03 21.78 -2.89
C ARG A 152 -4.38 20.54 -3.46
N SER A 153 -3.49 20.74 -4.44
CA SER A 153 -2.55 19.75 -4.95
C SER A 153 -1.13 20.15 -4.53
N VAL A 154 -0.38 19.19 -3.98
CA VAL A 154 1.04 19.37 -3.64
C VAL A 154 1.89 18.58 -4.61
N LYS A 155 2.88 19.23 -5.24
CA LYS A 155 3.77 18.63 -6.24
C LYS A 155 5.20 18.99 -5.91
N ASP A 156 6.11 18.02 -6.07
CA ASP A 156 7.54 18.23 -5.88
C ASP A 156 8.34 17.22 -6.73
N PRO A 157 9.52 17.56 -7.24
CA PRO A 157 10.40 16.61 -7.90
C PRO A 157 10.87 15.44 -7.04
N LEU A 158 10.82 15.54 -5.72
CA LEU A 158 11.12 14.46 -4.79
C LEU A 158 10.05 13.35 -4.78
N LEU A 159 8.82 13.63 -5.24
CA LEU A 159 7.78 12.62 -5.45
C LEU A 159 8.12 11.77 -6.70
N VAL A 160 9.13 10.92 -6.57
CA VAL A 160 9.68 10.12 -7.68
C VAL A 160 8.75 8.96 -8.05
N SER A 161 8.23 8.29 -7.04
CA SER A 161 7.31 7.16 -7.16
C SER A 161 6.52 7.02 -5.84
N PRO A 162 5.68 8.04 -5.50
CA PRO A 162 4.95 8.01 -4.24
C PRO A 162 3.99 6.82 -4.24
N ASN A 163 3.87 6.16 -3.10
CA ASN A 163 3.03 4.97 -2.96
C ASN A 163 1.92 5.21 -1.93
N ASP A 164 2.29 5.42 -0.67
CA ASP A 164 1.35 5.61 0.41
C ASP A 164 1.69 6.84 1.26
N ILE A 165 0.72 7.33 2.04
CA ILE A 165 0.79 8.61 2.75
C ILE A 165 0.16 8.48 4.13
N VAL A 166 0.70 9.21 5.12
CA VAL A 166 0.04 9.40 6.42
C VAL A 166 0.01 10.87 6.83
N LEU A 167 -1.20 11.41 7.04
CA LEU A 167 -1.41 12.75 7.59
C LEU A 167 -1.09 12.77 9.09
N ILE A 168 -0.24 13.70 9.54
CA ILE A 168 -0.05 13.99 10.96
C ILE A 168 -0.89 15.18 11.41
N ASN A 169 -1.29 16.03 10.48
CA ASN A 169 -2.32 17.05 10.62
C ASN A 169 -2.83 17.45 9.21
N LYS A 170 -3.74 18.40 9.13
CA LYS A 170 -4.34 18.84 7.84
C LYS A 170 -3.32 19.43 6.84
N ASP A 171 -2.13 19.80 7.26
CA ASP A 171 -1.12 20.49 6.44
C ASP A 171 0.17 19.71 6.30
N GLN A 172 0.46 18.73 7.16
CA GLN A 172 1.72 18.00 7.22
C GLN A 172 1.50 16.50 7.10
N PHE A 173 2.41 15.81 6.41
CA PHE A 173 2.34 14.37 6.19
C PHE A 173 3.70 13.73 5.93
N PHE A 174 3.77 12.43 6.13
CA PHE A 174 4.82 11.58 5.57
C PHE A 174 4.28 10.84 4.34
N VAL A 175 5.15 10.60 3.34
CA VAL A 175 4.83 9.85 2.13
C VAL A 175 5.99 8.94 1.75
N THR A 176 5.70 7.71 1.34
CA THR A 176 6.69 6.77 0.83
C THR A 176 6.91 6.96 -0.66
N ASN A 177 8.17 6.85 -1.12
CA ASN A 177 8.49 6.52 -2.51
C ASN A 177 8.91 5.05 -2.57
N ASP A 178 8.23 4.24 -3.35
CA ASP A 178 8.54 2.80 -3.49
C ASP A 178 9.82 2.55 -4.28
N HIS A 179 10.28 3.52 -5.06
CA HIS A 179 11.54 3.52 -5.80
C HIS A 179 12.34 4.81 -5.57
N GLY A 180 13.66 4.68 -5.56
CA GLY A 180 14.57 5.83 -5.57
C GLY A 180 14.89 6.33 -6.98
N SER A 181 14.74 5.47 -8.00
CA SER A 181 15.01 5.82 -9.40
C SER A 181 13.76 6.32 -10.11
N SER A 182 13.90 7.43 -10.83
CA SER A 182 12.87 7.96 -11.73
C SER A 182 12.83 7.24 -13.09
N SER A 183 13.80 6.38 -13.41
CA SER A 183 13.86 5.68 -14.70
C SER A 183 13.29 4.25 -14.57
N LYS A 184 12.54 3.80 -15.60
CA LYS A 184 12.01 2.42 -15.65
C LYS A 184 13.09 1.33 -15.53
N LEU A 185 14.27 1.57 -16.13
CA LEU A 185 15.39 0.63 -16.01
C LEU A 185 15.91 0.58 -14.56
N GLY A 186 16.07 1.76 -13.94
CA GLY A 186 16.50 1.85 -12.54
C GLY A 186 15.52 1.14 -11.60
N GLN A 187 14.22 1.43 -11.71
CA GLN A 187 13.16 0.76 -10.94
C GLN A 187 13.15 -0.76 -11.16
N THR A 188 13.37 -1.22 -12.40
CA THR A 188 13.50 -2.65 -12.71
C THR A 188 14.69 -3.27 -12.00
N LEU A 189 15.85 -2.60 -12.01
CA LEU A 189 17.06 -3.07 -11.32
C LEU A 189 16.85 -3.09 -9.80
N GLU A 190 16.19 -2.07 -9.23
CA GLU A 190 15.85 -2.02 -7.80
C GLU A 190 15.02 -3.25 -7.39
N LYS A 191 13.98 -3.59 -8.17
CA LYS A 191 13.12 -4.75 -7.90
C LYS A 191 13.89 -6.08 -7.97
N TYR A 192 14.55 -6.35 -9.09
CA TYR A 192 15.17 -7.67 -9.32
C TYR A 192 16.47 -7.87 -8.55
N LEU A 193 17.23 -6.80 -8.28
CA LEU A 193 18.43 -6.86 -7.46
C LEU A 193 18.15 -6.58 -5.97
N GLN A 194 16.87 -6.32 -5.60
CA GLN A 194 16.44 -6.06 -4.24
C GLN A 194 17.22 -4.91 -3.58
N LEU A 195 17.39 -3.81 -4.34
CA LEU A 195 18.15 -2.65 -3.85
C LEU A 195 17.29 -1.84 -2.88
N LYS A 196 17.90 -1.39 -1.81
CA LYS A 196 17.26 -0.55 -0.78
C LYS A 196 17.44 0.93 -1.12
N ASN A 197 16.79 1.40 -2.19
CA ASN A 197 16.90 2.78 -2.68
C ASN A 197 15.65 3.63 -2.42
N SER A 198 14.57 3.03 -1.95
CA SER A 198 13.34 3.73 -1.61
C SER A 198 13.50 4.57 -0.33
N ASN A 199 12.60 5.52 -0.14
CA ASN A 199 12.70 6.50 0.93
C ASN A 199 11.32 6.92 1.46
N VAL A 200 11.34 7.62 2.59
CA VAL A 200 10.21 8.37 3.15
C VAL A 200 10.52 9.85 3.04
N LEU A 201 9.57 10.62 2.56
CA LEU A 201 9.60 12.07 2.57
C LEU A 201 8.69 12.61 3.68
N PHE A 202 9.08 13.76 4.22
CA PHE A 202 8.25 14.57 5.10
C PHE A 202 7.90 15.88 4.40
N TYR A 203 6.61 16.28 4.43
CA TYR A 203 6.13 17.58 3.99
C TYR A 203 5.74 18.42 5.20
N ASP A 204 6.39 19.56 5.38
CA ASP A 204 6.22 20.45 6.54
C ASP A 204 5.05 21.45 6.38
N GLY A 205 4.33 21.39 5.26
CA GLY A 205 3.28 22.33 4.87
C GLY A 205 3.75 23.31 3.78
N LEU A 206 5.05 23.37 3.50
CA LEU A 206 5.67 24.23 2.48
C LEU A 206 6.70 23.50 1.62
N ASN A 207 7.56 22.69 2.22
CA ASN A 207 8.70 22.02 1.58
C ASN A 207 8.70 20.54 1.90
N PHE A 208 9.36 19.76 1.03
CA PHE A 208 9.68 18.36 1.27
C PHE A 208 11.12 18.19 1.76
N ASP A 209 11.30 17.31 2.72
CA ASP A 209 12.58 16.81 3.16
C ASP A 209 12.62 15.27 3.11
N VAL A 210 13.80 14.68 2.90
CA VAL A 210 14.00 13.24 2.97
C VAL A 210 14.12 12.83 4.44
N ALA A 211 13.10 12.15 4.96
CA ALA A 211 13.01 11.74 6.35
C ALA A 211 13.70 10.39 6.65
N ALA A 212 13.64 9.44 5.72
CA ALA A 212 14.34 8.15 5.84
C ALA A 212 14.76 7.64 4.47
N ILE A 213 15.86 6.88 4.42
CA ILE A 213 16.44 6.26 3.21
C ILE A 213 16.83 4.81 3.46
N GLY A 214 17.16 4.08 2.41
CA GLY A 214 17.72 2.73 2.56
C GLY A 214 16.65 1.66 2.75
N LEU A 215 15.43 1.90 2.27
CA LEU A 215 14.29 1.00 2.37
C LEU A 215 14.14 0.14 1.10
N GLY A 216 13.63 -1.08 1.26
CA GLY A 216 13.46 -2.06 0.19
C GLY A 216 12.03 -2.05 -0.38
N PHE A 217 11.68 -1.11 -1.27
CA PHE A 217 10.35 -0.86 -1.78
C PHE A 217 9.41 -0.41 -0.64
N ALA A 218 9.62 0.82 -0.15
CA ALA A 218 8.77 1.43 0.87
C ALA A 218 7.37 1.62 0.31
N ASN A 219 6.42 0.89 0.88
CA ASN A 219 5.02 0.82 0.48
C ASN A 219 4.14 1.48 1.56
N GLY A 220 3.31 0.73 2.25
CA GLY A 220 2.43 1.24 3.27
C GLY A 220 3.13 2.04 4.38
N ILE A 221 2.49 3.10 4.84
CA ILE A 221 2.98 3.95 5.91
C ILE A 221 1.84 4.34 6.84
N ASN A 222 2.05 4.23 8.15
CA ASN A 222 1.10 4.71 9.14
C ASN A 222 1.80 5.21 10.41
N ILE A 223 1.09 5.95 11.26
CA ILE A 223 1.65 6.56 12.46
C ILE A 223 0.80 6.22 13.69
N SER A 224 1.45 5.97 14.83
CA SER A 224 0.73 5.74 16.10
C SER A 224 -0.18 6.91 16.44
N SER A 225 -1.27 6.64 17.16
CA SER A 225 -2.29 7.64 17.50
C SER A 225 -1.75 8.84 18.28
N ASP A 226 -0.64 8.67 18.99
CA ASP A 226 0.05 9.74 19.70
C ASP A 226 1.12 10.44 18.84
N GLY A 227 1.33 9.99 17.60
CA GLY A 227 2.30 10.56 16.66
C GLY A 227 3.76 10.30 17.00
N SER A 228 4.07 9.33 17.89
CA SER A 228 5.44 9.07 18.34
C SER A 228 6.17 7.98 17.55
N ILE A 229 5.43 7.09 16.88
CA ILE A 229 5.99 5.94 16.15
C ILE A 229 5.43 5.93 14.73
N LEU A 230 6.34 5.89 13.75
CA LEU A 230 6.00 5.72 12.34
C LEU A 230 6.34 4.29 11.90
N TYR A 231 5.42 3.68 11.18
CA TYR A 231 5.55 2.33 10.62
C TYR A 231 5.65 2.40 9.11
N VAL A 232 6.60 1.67 8.52
CA VAL A 232 6.78 1.59 7.06
C VAL A 232 6.88 0.13 6.64
N ALA A 233 5.99 -0.30 5.76
CA ALA A 233 6.05 -1.61 5.13
C ALA A 233 7.06 -1.60 3.98
N GLU A 234 7.92 -2.60 3.92
CA GLU A 234 8.88 -2.80 2.84
C GLU A 234 8.53 -4.08 2.08
N THR A 235 7.89 -3.96 0.93
CA THR A 235 7.38 -5.13 0.17
C THR A 235 8.49 -6.06 -0.31
N ILE A 236 9.55 -5.50 -0.92
CA ILE A 236 10.71 -6.29 -1.36
C ILE A 236 11.65 -6.59 -0.19
N GLY A 237 11.76 -5.66 0.77
CA GLY A 237 12.46 -5.86 2.02
C GLY A 237 11.84 -6.94 2.89
N LYS A 238 10.54 -7.22 2.73
CA LYS A 238 9.72 -8.17 3.50
C LYS A 238 9.77 -7.89 5.01
N GLN A 239 9.84 -6.65 5.38
CA GLN A 239 10.00 -6.22 6.76
C GLN A 239 9.16 -4.98 7.06
N LEU A 240 8.79 -4.85 8.32
CA LEU A 240 8.22 -3.64 8.90
C LEU A 240 9.35 -2.83 9.53
N SER A 241 9.60 -1.64 9.03
CA SER A 241 10.52 -0.67 9.65
C SER A 241 9.76 0.24 10.60
N ILE A 242 10.22 0.32 11.85
CA ILE A 242 9.59 1.08 12.95
C ILE A 242 10.54 2.22 13.33
N PHE A 243 10.04 3.46 13.22
CA PHE A 243 10.80 4.67 13.51
C PHE A 243 10.23 5.41 14.71
N GLU A 244 11.07 5.92 15.58
CA GLU A 244 10.71 6.97 16.52
C GLU A 244 10.62 8.30 15.78
N VAL A 245 9.57 9.07 16.08
CA VAL A 245 9.33 10.41 15.52
C VAL A 245 9.66 11.45 16.57
N ASP A 246 10.65 12.31 16.32
CA ASP A 246 10.86 13.52 17.11
C ASP A 246 9.71 14.51 16.84
N LYS A 247 8.79 14.65 17.78
CA LYS A 247 7.61 15.51 17.65
C LYS A 247 7.91 17.00 17.44
N THR A 248 9.15 17.43 17.66
CA THR A 248 9.57 18.83 17.49
C THR A 248 10.08 19.08 16.07
N THR A 249 10.84 18.13 15.53
CA THR A 249 11.54 18.28 14.24
C THR A 249 10.96 17.38 13.14
N ASN A 250 10.10 16.40 13.50
CA ASN A 250 9.62 15.32 12.65
C ASN A 250 10.73 14.45 12.02
N ASN A 251 11.93 14.47 12.62
CA ASN A 251 13.01 13.56 12.25
C ASN A 251 12.68 12.13 12.65
N LEU A 252 13.11 11.18 11.83
CA LEU A 252 12.90 9.76 12.04
C LEU A 252 14.19 9.08 12.52
N GLU A 253 14.10 8.31 13.60
CA GLU A 253 15.18 7.42 14.05
C GLU A 253 14.71 5.97 13.96
N LEU A 254 15.44 5.13 13.21
CA LEU A 254 15.08 3.71 13.07
C LEU A 254 15.30 2.98 14.40
N MET A 255 14.22 2.56 15.02
CA MET A 255 14.24 1.77 16.26
C MET A 255 14.46 0.29 15.96
N ARG A 256 13.74 -0.27 14.98
CA ARG A 256 13.68 -1.70 14.72
C ARG A 256 13.19 -1.99 13.30
N SER A 257 13.68 -3.11 12.73
CA SER A 257 13.09 -3.75 11.56
C SER A 257 12.66 -5.17 11.93
N ILE A 258 11.45 -5.55 11.53
CA ILE A 258 10.84 -6.85 11.86
C ILE A 258 10.53 -7.58 10.58
N ASP A 259 11.11 -8.78 10.41
CA ASP A 259 10.90 -9.64 9.23
C ASP A 259 9.53 -10.32 9.29
N PHE A 260 8.74 -10.16 8.22
CA PHE A 260 7.47 -10.84 8.01
C PHE A 260 7.60 -12.04 7.08
N ASN A 261 8.75 -12.22 6.45
CA ASN A 261 8.95 -13.23 5.41
C ASN A 261 7.87 -13.20 4.31
N SER A 262 7.23 -12.07 4.08
CA SER A 262 6.19 -11.84 3.08
C SER A 262 6.28 -10.41 2.55
N GLY A 263 5.84 -10.19 1.32
CA GLY A 263 5.80 -8.84 0.76
C GLY A 263 4.67 -8.05 1.36
N ILE A 264 4.90 -7.41 2.51
CA ILE A 264 3.90 -6.58 3.19
C ILE A 264 3.63 -5.31 2.41
N ASP A 265 2.37 -4.87 2.44
CA ASP A 265 1.83 -3.78 1.62
C ASP A 265 1.26 -2.67 2.53
N ASN A 266 0.03 -2.21 2.37
CA ASN A 266 -0.53 -1.12 3.15
C ASN A 266 -0.76 -1.50 4.63
N ILE A 267 -0.69 -0.50 5.50
CA ILE A 267 -0.79 -0.63 6.96
C ILE A 267 -1.97 0.20 7.46
N GLU A 268 -2.95 -0.44 8.11
CA GLU A 268 -3.98 0.24 8.88
C GLU A 268 -3.82 -0.02 10.37
N ILE A 269 -4.29 0.92 11.21
CA ILE A 269 -4.19 0.83 12.67
C ILE A 269 -5.58 0.78 13.27
N ASP A 270 -5.88 -0.25 14.06
CA ASP A 270 -7.14 -0.35 14.77
C ASP A 270 -7.17 0.54 16.05
N HIS A 271 -8.33 0.60 16.69
CA HIS A 271 -8.53 1.42 17.91
C HIS A 271 -7.72 0.92 19.13
N GLU A 272 -7.21 -0.31 19.10
CA GLU A 272 -6.33 -0.88 20.14
C GLU A 272 -4.85 -0.60 19.85
N GLY A 273 -4.53 -0.05 18.66
CA GLY A 273 -3.16 0.24 18.22
C GLY A 273 -2.47 -0.95 17.54
N ASN A 274 -3.21 -2.02 17.20
CA ASN A 274 -2.66 -3.10 16.39
C ASN A 274 -2.59 -2.67 14.93
N LEU A 275 -1.53 -3.11 14.23
CA LEU A 275 -1.40 -2.91 12.80
C LEU A 275 -2.07 -4.04 12.05
N TRP A 276 -2.83 -3.72 11.04
CA TRP A 276 -3.41 -4.64 10.08
C TRP A 276 -2.75 -4.41 8.73
N ILE A 277 -2.18 -5.46 8.16
CA ILE A 277 -1.24 -5.34 7.06
C ILE A 277 -1.65 -6.31 5.95
N GLY A 278 -1.98 -5.75 4.77
CA GLY A 278 -2.11 -6.52 3.55
C GLY A 278 -0.76 -7.08 3.10
N SER A 279 -0.74 -8.22 2.43
CA SER A 279 0.54 -8.86 2.10
C SER A 279 0.46 -9.82 0.92
N HIS A 280 1.59 -9.95 0.22
CA HIS A 280 1.80 -10.83 -0.92
C HIS A 280 2.78 -11.95 -0.56
N PRO A 281 2.33 -13.14 -0.15
CA PRO A 281 3.21 -14.25 0.21
C PRO A 281 4.04 -14.78 -0.98
N LYS A 282 3.59 -14.51 -2.23
CA LYS A 282 4.26 -14.85 -3.49
C LYS A 282 4.34 -13.63 -4.41
N VAL A 283 5.35 -12.80 -4.21
CA VAL A 283 5.51 -11.49 -4.86
C VAL A 283 5.65 -11.60 -6.39
N TYR A 284 6.32 -12.63 -6.91
CA TYR A 284 6.44 -12.83 -8.35
C TYR A 284 5.11 -13.29 -8.96
N THR A 285 4.36 -14.17 -8.28
CA THR A 285 3.01 -14.56 -8.71
C THR A 285 2.08 -13.35 -8.71
N PHE A 286 2.15 -12.45 -7.71
CA PHE A 286 1.44 -11.17 -7.71
C PHE A 286 1.81 -10.30 -8.91
N SER A 287 3.09 -10.19 -9.24
CA SER A 287 3.55 -9.47 -10.44
C SER A 287 3.03 -10.07 -11.77
N ARG A 288 2.75 -11.37 -11.80
CA ARG A 288 2.09 -12.02 -12.95
C ARG A 288 0.60 -11.72 -12.98
N HIS A 289 -0.07 -11.77 -11.83
CA HIS A 289 -1.50 -11.42 -11.68
C HIS A 289 -1.78 -9.99 -12.16
N MET A 290 -0.89 -9.05 -11.89
CA MET A 290 -0.96 -7.67 -12.39
C MET A 290 -1.18 -7.61 -13.92
N LYS A 291 -0.50 -8.48 -14.67
CA LYS A 291 -0.52 -8.51 -16.14
C LYS A 291 -1.60 -9.42 -16.71
N ASP A 292 -2.00 -10.44 -15.96
CA ASP A 292 -2.91 -11.49 -16.40
C ASP A 292 -3.85 -11.89 -15.25
N SER A 293 -5.12 -11.47 -15.35
CA SER A 293 -6.14 -11.74 -14.34
C SER A 293 -6.48 -13.22 -14.16
N THR A 294 -6.08 -14.08 -15.10
CA THR A 294 -6.29 -15.53 -14.99
C THR A 294 -5.25 -16.21 -14.07
N VAL A 295 -4.17 -15.52 -13.75
CA VAL A 295 -3.18 -15.96 -12.78
C VAL A 295 -3.65 -15.54 -11.39
N LEU A 296 -4.18 -16.45 -10.60
CA LEU A 296 -4.55 -16.16 -9.21
C LEU A 296 -3.32 -15.83 -8.37
N SER A 297 -3.43 -14.82 -7.52
CA SER A 297 -2.39 -14.42 -6.58
C SER A 297 -2.88 -14.61 -5.15
N PRO A 298 -2.15 -15.32 -4.29
CA PRO A 298 -2.55 -15.44 -2.90
C PRO A 298 -2.69 -14.09 -2.21
N SER A 299 -3.72 -14.00 -1.36
CA SER A 299 -4.01 -12.86 -0.47
C SER A 299 -3.71 -13.24 0.97
N GLN A 300 -3.09 -12.34 1.72
CA GLN A 300 -2.67 -12.59 3.09
C GLN A 300 -2.85 -11.33 3.92
N VAL A 301 -3.32 -11.47 5.16
CA VAL A 301 -3.44 -10.37 6.12
C VAL A 301 -2.77 -10.76 7.42
N TYR A 302 -1.93 -9.87 7.91
CA TYR A 302 -1.33 -9.97 9.23
C TYR A 302 -1.95 -8.98 10.22
N ARG A 303 -2.09 -9.40 11.47
CA ARG A 303 -2.23 -8.53 12.64
C ARG A 303 -0.91 -8.50 13.38
N PHE A 304 -0.36 -7.31 13.53
CA PHE A 304 0.84 -7.08 14.32
C PHE A 304 0.49 -6.26 15.57
N SER A 305 0.91 -6.74 16.71
CA SER A 305 0.78 -6.03 17.99
C SER A 305 2.14 -5.94 18.67
N MET A 306 2.40 -4.82 19.33
CA MET A 306 3.65 -4.57 20.04
C MET A 306 3.36 -3.96 21.40
N ASP A 307 4.01 -4.49 22.42
CA ASP A 307 4.15 -3.88 23.73
C ASP A 307 5.60 -3.42 23.97
N ASN A 308 5.88 -2.90 25.16
CA ASN A 308 7.20 -2.30 25.47
C ASN A 308 8.41 -3.23 25.24
N SER A 309 8.23 -4.56 25.23
CA SER A 309 9.32 -5.52 25.21
C SER A 309 9.18 -6.64 24.18
N SER A 310 7.97 -6.90 23.74
CA SER A 310 7.65 -8.00 22.82
C SER A 310 6.75 -7.56 21.68
N TYR A 311 6.67 -8.39 20.66
CA TYR A 311 5.70 -8.23 19.57
C TYR A 311 5.10 -9.59 19.23
N ASN A 312 3.91 -9.55 18.64
CA ASN A 312 3.25 -10.72 18.09
C ASN A 312 2.88 -10.45 16.63
N ILE A 313 3.11 -11.42 15.77
CA ILE A 313 2.66 -11.45 14.37
C ILE A 313 1.69 -12.59 14.23
N GLU A 314 0.46 -12.30 13.87
CA GLU A 314 -0.60 -13.29 13.63
C GLU A 314 -1.02 -13.22 12.17
N GLU A 315 -0.95 -14.34 11.43
CA GLU A 315 -1.56 -14.48 10.12
C GLU A 315 -3.05 -14.73 10.32
N VAL A 316 -3.87 -13.70 10.07
CA VAL A 316 -5.32 -13.74 10.35
C VAL A 316 -6.10 -14.31 9.16
N TYR A 317 -5.66 -14.00 7.95
CA TYR A 317 -6.32 -14.40 6.72
C TYR A 317 -5.28 -14.87 5.69
N LEU A 318 -5.53 -16.01 5.10
CA LEU A 318 -4.77 -16.51 3.95
C LEU A 318 -5.73 -17.19 2.96
N ASN A 319 -5.72 -16.76 1.70
CA ASN A 319 -6.47 -17.34 0.59
C ASN A 319 -5.55 -17.52 -0.62
N LEU A 320 -5.82 -18.51 -1.48
CA LEU A 320 -4.98 -18.77 -2.66
C LEU A 320 -5.32 -17.90 -3.87
N GLY A 321 -6.26 -16.96 -3.72
CA GLY A 321 -6.66 -16.01 -4.74
C GLY A 321 -8.05 -16.26 -5.32
N GLU A 322 -8.78 -17.29 -4.84
CA GLU A 322 -10.12 -17.60 -5.33
C GLU A 322 -11.18 -16.60 -4.83
N GLU A 323 -11.06 -16.15 -3.59
CA GLU A 323 -11.97 -15.15 -3.01
C GLU A 323 -11.55 -13.72 -3.37
N LEU A 324 -10.25 -13.45 -3.29
CA LEU A 324 -9.62 -12.17 -3.63
C LEU A 324 -8.17 -12.44 -4.04
N SER A 325 -7.76 -11.94 -5.17
CA SER A 325 -6.37 -12.07 -5.62
C SER A 325 -5.53 -10.86 -5.26
N GLY A 326 -4.43 -11.09 -4.51
CA GLY A 326 -3.40 -10.09 -4.23
C GLY A 326 -3.89 -8.96 -3.33
N SER A 327 -4.24 -9.28 -2.07
CA SER A 327 -4.65 -8.29 -1.07
C SER A 327 -3.54 -7.26 -0.82
N THR A 328 -3.91 -5.97 -0.84
CA THR A 328 -2.99 -4.84 -0.59
C THR A 328 -3.22 -4.21 0.78
N VAL A 329 -4.44 -4.22 1.28
CA VAL A 329 -4.83 -3.56 2.52
C VAL A 329 -5.78 -4.42 3.33
N ALA A 330 -5.76 -4.24 4.65
CA ALA A 330 -6.79 -4.72 5.56
C ALA A 330 -7.09 -3.62 6.58
N ALA A 331 -8.31 -3.08 6.54
CA ALA A 331 -8.76 -2.05 7.47
C ALA A 331 -9.80 -2.64 8.45
N VAL A 332 -9.73 -2.25 9.71
CA VAL A 332 -10.57 -2.85 10.76
C VAL A 332 -11.40 -1.81 11.52
N TYR A 333 -12.68 -2.12 11.68
CA TYR A 333 -13.58 -1.37 12.54
C TYR A 333 -14.51 -2.33 13.32
N GLY A 334 -14.36 -2.36 14.64
CA GLY A 334 -15.07 -3.31 15.50
C GLY A 334 -14.73 -4.76 15.15
N ARG A 335 -15.71 -5.54 14.68
CA ARG A 335 -15.54 -6.93 14.22
C ARG A 335 -15.53 -7.07 12.70
N THR A 336 -15.38 -5.99 11.99
CA THR A 336 -15.31 -5.98 10.52
C THR A 336 -13.88 -5.78 10.07
N ILE A 337 -13.45 -6.59 9.11
CA ILE A 337 -12.22 -6.39 8.34
C ILE A 337 -12.62 -6.14 6.89
N LEU A 338 -12.23 -5.01 6.31
CA LEU A 338 -12.30 -4.80 4.87
C LEU A 338 -10.94 -5.16 4.27
N ILE A 339 -10.94 -6.04 3.27
CA ILE A 339 -9.71 -6.48 2.59
C ILE A 339 -9.78 -6.01 1.15
N GLY A 340 -8.86 -5.12 0.76
CA GLY A 340 -8.76 -4.57 -0.58
C GLY A 340 -7.74 -5.29 -1.46
N SER A 341 -7.82 -5.03 -2.77
CA SER A 341 -6.89 -5.52 -3.79
C SER A 341 -6.75 -4.52 -4.92
N VAL A 342 -5.53 -4.35 -5.38
CA VAL A 342 -5.17 -3.35 -6.40
C VAL A 342 -5.69 -3.68 -7.81
N PHE A 343 -6.14 -4.92 -8.09
CA PHE A 343 -6.52 -5.34 -9.44
C PHE A 343 -7.89 -6.01 -9.57
N GLU A 344 -8.52 -6.38 -8.47
CA GLU A 344 -9.81 -7.04 -8.49
C GLU A 344 -10.97 -6.03 -8.65
N ALA A 345 -12.12 -6.50 -9.11
CA ALA A 345 -13.30 -5.67 -9.30
C ALA A 345 -14.25 -5.66 -8.08
N HIS A 346 -13.72 -6.04 -6.94
CA HIS A 346 -14.40 -6.10 -5.65
C HIS A 346 -13.38 -6.03 -4.51
N PHE A 347 -13.85 -5.76 -3.32
CA PHE A 347 -13.14 -5.96 -2.06
C PHE A 347 -13.95 -6.90 -1.17
N LEU A 348 -13.39 -7.36 -0.07
CA LEU A 348 -14.09 -8.23 0.89
C LEU A 348 -14.54 -7.43 2.12
N ASP A 349 -15.81 -7.62 2.54
CA ASP A 349 -16.33 -7.25 3.87
C ASP A 349 -16.40 -8.53 4.70
N CYS A 350 -15.49 -8.69 5.65
CA CYS A 350 -15.34 -9.88 6.46
C CYS A 350 -15.77 -9.63 7.91
N LYS A 351 -16.38 -10.63 8.54
CA LYS A 351 -16.71 -10.64 9.96
C LYS A 351 -15.90 -11.72 10.66
N TYR A 352 -15.24 -11.39 11.78
CA TYR A 352 -14.38 -12.30 12.55
C TYR A 352 -14.65 -12.23 14.06
#